data_c94a6b24055a30d6011a17be35824cfb
#
_entry.id   c94a6b24055a30d6011a17be35824cfb
#
_cell.length_a   1.000
_cell.length_b   1.000
_cell.length_c   1.000
_cell.angle_alpha   90.00
_cell.angle_beta   90.00
_cell.angle_gamma   90.00
#
_symmetry.space_group_name_H-M   'P 1'
#
loop_
_entity.id
_entity.type
_entity.pdbx_description
1 polymer ?
#
loop_
_entity_poly.entity_id
_entity_poly.type
_entity_poly.pdbx_seq_one_letter_code
_entity_poly.pdbx_strand_id
1 'polypeptide(L)'
;FCSGYSSSPSNTNSPQDGPRFPSVTYYDNINAQDKLISEHFGITNPLMYLGFSMGAQQAFHWGALHGEKTGGIIPLCGTAKTTTQNWITLEGCKLALQSDFNYNNGDYSSPPKKGLKAFSRNYTSTLFDKEGYEEGLHLNLFDGFEDTESYLNFMDSFFGSIDANDLLGMLNTWQMGDIGKHEKFNNTKEALANINCPALVMPSSTDLSFPARNNIPEVKGMPNAELKVINTKYGHLAGGMSTTL
;
A
#
# COMPACT_ATOMS: atom_id res chain seq x y z
N PHE A 1 3.65 -10.60 2.85
CA PHE A 1 3.38 -10.87 4.28
C PHE A 1 2.19 -10.04 4.79
N CYS A 2 1.59 -10.47 5.90
CA CYS A 2 0.50 -9.80 6.63
C CYS A 2 -0.82 -9.63 5.86
N SER A 3 -1.09 -10.39 4.80
CA SER A 3 -2.35 -10.31 4.04
C SER A 3 -3.39 -11.36 4.45
N GLY A 4 -3.06 -12.27 5.36
CA GLY A 4 -3.87 -13.44 5.70
C GLY A 4 -3.73 -14.60 4.70
N TYR A 5 -3.26 -14.34 3.47
CA TYR A 5 -3.05 -15.36 2.42
C TYR A 5 -1.61 -15.89 2.34
N SER A 6 -0.64 -15.12 2.80
CA SER A 6 0.74 -15.54 3.02
C SER A 6 1.05 -15.58 4.51
N SER A 7 2.32 -15.79 4.92
CA SER A 7 2.68 -15.74 6.33
C SER A 7 2.25 -14.43 6.97
N SER A 8 1.43 -14.51 7.99
CA SER A 8 0.72 -13.39 8.60
C SER A 8 0.55 -13.61 10.11
N PRO A 9 0.35 -12.55 10.90
CA PRO A 9 -0.01 -12.67 12.31
C PRO A 9 -1.12 -13.67 12.60
N SER A 10 -2.18 -13.70 11.77
CA SER A 10 -3.37 -14.53 11.96
C SER A 10 -3.17 -16.02 11.65
N ASN A 11 -2.13 -16.39 10.88
CA ASN A 11 -1.92 -17.76 10.42
C ASN A 11 -0.55 -18.35 10.77
N THR A 12 0.24 -17.65 11.57
CA THR A 12 1.54 -18.12 12.08
C THR A 12 1.37 -18.70 13.49
N ASN A 13 2.07 -19.81 13.76
CA ASN A 13 2.02 -20.45 15.08
C ASN A 13 2.89 -19.72 16.11
N SER A 14 2.53 -19.89 17.41
CA SER A 14 3.38 -19.48 18.53
C SER A 14 4.82 -19.99 18.36
N PRO A 15 5.85 -19.20 18.70
CA PRO A 15 5.80 -17.93 19.43
C PRO A 15 5.68 -16.66 18.58
N GLN A 16 5.42 -16.76 17.29
CA GLN A 16 5.37 -15.63 16.34
C GLN A 16 3.94 -15.31 15.87
N ASP A 17 2.93 -15.72 16.60
CA ASP A 17 1.52 -15.50 16.31
C ASP A 17 1.03 -14.10 16.75
N GLY A 18 -0.03 -13.64 16.16
CA GLY A 18 -0.73 -12.40 16.56
C GLY A 18 0.21 -11.19 16.68
N PRO A 19 0.19 -10.48 17.83
CA PRO A 19 1.01 -9.27 18.01
C PRO A 19 2.52 -9.55 18.11
N ARG A 20 2.93 -10.82 18.19
CA ARG A 20 4.33 -11.26 18.26
C ARG A 20 4.94 -11.53 16.88
N PHE A 21 4.13 -11.36 15.82
CA PHE A 21 4.62 -11.50 14.45
C PHE A 21 5.72 -10.46 14.19
N PRO A 22 6.83 -10.83 13.53
CA PRO A 22 7.93 -9.90 13.29
C PRO A 22 7.51 -8.72 12.41
N SER A 23 8.12 -7.56 12.65
CA SER A 23 8.00 -6.43 11.72
C SER A 23 8.52 -6.82 10.35
N VAL A 24 7.73 -6.58 9.32
CA VAL A 24 8.07 -6.86 7.91
C VAL A 24 8.26 -5.55 7.16
N THR A 25 9.36 -5.43 6.43
CA THR A 25 9.64 -4.31 5.55
C THR A 25 9.24 -4.60 4.10
N TYR A 26 9.22 -3.58 3.24
CA TYR A 26 9.08 -3.82 1.81
C TYR A 26 10.24 -4.65 1.23
N TYR A 27 11.44 -4.50 1.75
CA TYR A 27 12.59 -5.29 1.31
C TYR A 27 12.44 -6.78 1.65
N ASP A 28 11.82 -7.12 2.79
CA ASP A 28 11.49 -8.51 3.11
C ASP A 28 10.49 -9.07 2.09
N ASN A 29 9.46 -8.29 1.72
CA ASN A 29 8.50 -8.69 0.70
C ASN A 29 9.17 -8.88 -0.67
N ILE A 30 10.03 -7.95 -1.10
CA ILE A 30 10.73 -8.02 -2.38
C ILE A 30 11.67 -9.22 -2.43
N ASN A 31 12.42 -9.47 -1.37
CA ASN A 31 13.31 -10.63 -1.29
C ASN A 31 12.54 -11.96 -1.33
N ALA A 32 11.38 -12.04 -0.67
CA ALA A 32 10.53 -13.23 -0.74
C ALA A 32 9.94 -13.43 -2.16
N GLN A 33 9.55 -12.35 -2.83
CA GLN A 33 9.06 -12.40 -4.21
C GLN A 33 10.16 -12.80 -5.18
N ASP A 34 11.36 -12.23 -5.07
CA ASP A 34 12.52 -12.61 -5.92
C ASP A 34 12.83 -14.10 -5.80
N LYS A 35 12.88 -14.64 -4.58
CA LYS A 35 13.05 -16.07 -4.35
C LYS A 35 11.93 -16.90 -4.97
N LEU A 36 10.68 -16.50 -4.77
CA LEU A 36 9.53 -17.23 -5.32
C LEU A 36 9.60 -17.30 -6.86
N ILE A 37 9.83 -16.17 -7.53
CA ILE A 37 9.84 -16.14 -9.00
C ILE A 37 11.09 -16.81 -9.58
N SER A 38 12.26 -16.66 -8.95
CA SER A 38 13.52 -17.23 -9.46
C SER A 38 13.69 -18.71 -9.11
N GLU A 39 13.43 -19.11 -7.85
CA GLU A 39 13.69 -20.48 -7.39
C GLU A 39 12.52 -21.42 -7.68
N HIS A 40 11.28 -20.96 -7.56
CA HIS A 40 10.10 -21.83 -7.78
C HIS A 40 9.62 -21.82 -9.22
N PHE A 41 9.54 -20.63 -9.86
CA PHE A 41 9.08 -20.52 -11.25
C PHE A 41 10.21 -20.48 -12.27
N GLY A 42 11.47 -20.41 -11.86
CA GLY A 42 12.63 -20.34 -12.75
C GLY A 42 12.73 -19.04 -13.57
N ILE A 43 12.01 -17.97 -13.14
CA ILE A 43 12.00 -16.67 -13.82
C ILE A 43 13.10 -15.80 -13.22
N THR A 44 14.21 -15.64 -13.93
CA THR A 44 15.36 -14.85 -13.46
C THR A 44 15.34 -13.40 -13.94
N ASN A 45 14.61 -13.11 -15.03
CA ASN A 45 14.49 -11.77 -15.61
C ASN A 45 13.00 -11.47 -15.87
N PRO A 46 12.23 -11.02 -14.87
CA PRO A 46 10.84 -10.65 -15.07
C PRO A 46 10.72 -9.48 -16.05
N LEU A 47 9.75 -9.54 -16.95
CA LEU A 47 9.53 -8.54 -17.99
C LEU A 47 9.28 -7.15 -17.37
N MET A 48 8.45 -7.11 -16.35
CA MET A 48 8.04 -5.85 -15.71
C MET A 48 7.50 -6.09 -14.31
N TYR A 49 7.72 -5.12 -13.42
CA TYR A 49 7.08 -5.08 -12.11
C TYR A 49 6.04 -3.95 -12.06
N LEU A 50 4.77 -4.31 -12.08
CA LEU A 50 3.65 -3.38 -11.94
C LEU A 50 3.03 -3.48 -10.55
N GLY A 51 2.82 -2.35 -9.89
CA GLY A 51 2.21 -2.33 -8.57
C GLY A 51 1.34 -1.09 -8.33
N PHE A 52 0.23 -1.30 -7.62
CA PHE A 52 -0.69 -0.24 -7.19
C PHE A 52 -0.55 0.02 -5.69
N SER A 53 -0.61 1.29 -5.25
CA SER A 53 -0.62 1.67 -3.84
C SER A 53 0.62 1.17 -3.08
N MET A 54 0.48 0.36 -2.04
CA MET A 54 1.59 -0.34 -1.40
C MET A 54 2.38 -1.21 -2.39
N GLY A 55 1.73 -1.75 -3.43
CA GLY A 55 2.40 -2.45 -4.53
C GLY A 55 3.26 -1.52 -5.38
N ALA A 56 2.87 -0.26 -5.54
CA ALA A 56 3.71 0.75 -6.19
C ALA A 56 4.97 1.07 -5.36
N GLN A 57 4.84 1.15 -4.03
CA GLN A 57 6.01 1.26 -3.16
C GLN A 57 6.93 0.04 -3.30
N GLN A 58 6.36 -1.18 -3.42
CA GLN A 58 7.14 -2.39 -3.70
C GLN A 58 7.83 -2.31 -5.07
N ALA A 59 7.17 -1.74 -6.11
CA ALA A 59 7.79 -1.54 -7.42
C ALA A 59 9.03 -0.62 -7.34
N PHE A 60 8.97 0.46 -6.56
CA PHE A 60 10.15 1.30 -6.30
C PHE A 60 11.25 0.53 -5.56
N HIS A 61 10.91 -0.25 -4.53
CA HIS A 61 11.87 -1.07 -3.80
C HIS A 61 12.50 -2.14 -4.71
N TRP A 62 11.69 -2.77 -5.57
CA TRP A 62 12.17 -3.72 -6.58
C TRP A 62 13.16 -3.05 -7.54
N GLY A 63 12.79 -1.91 -8.11
CA GLY A 63 13.66 -1.16 -9.01
C GLY A 63 14.98 -0.75 -8.37
N ALA A 64 14.95 -0.36 -7.10
CA ALA A 64 16.15 0.03 -6.36
C ALA A 64 17.09 -1.16 -6.07
N LEU A 65 16.54 -2.35 -5.78
CA LEU A 65 17.33 -3.53 -5.39
C LEU A 65 17.63 -4.48 -6.54
N HIS A 66 16.68 -4.67 -7.45
CA HIS A 66 16.70 -5.67 -8.53
C HIS A 66 16.45 -5.07 -9.93
N GLY A 67 16.68 -3.76 -10.10
CA GLY A 67 16.44 -3.08 -11.38
C GLY A 67 17.20 -3.68 -12.56
N GLU A 68 18.39 -4.27 -12.31
CA GLU A 68 19.16 -4.96 -13.34
C GLU A 68 18.55 -6.26 -13.84
N LYS A 69 17.62 -6.85 -13.07
CA LYS A 69 16.95 -8.12 -13.41
C LYS A 69 15.61 -7.91 -14.12
N THR A 70 15.09 -6.67 -14.22
CA THR A 70 13.76 -6.42 -14.78
C THR A 70 13.80 -5.49 -15.98
N GLY A 71 12.89 -5.70 -16.94
CA GLY A 71 12.70 -4.82 -18.08
C GLY A 71 12.11 -3.45 -17.72
N GLY A 72 11.53 -3.29 -16.52
CA GLY A 72 11.03 -2.01 -16.03
C GLY A 72 10.11 -2.11 -14.82
N ILE A 73 9.76 -0.94 -14.27
CA ILE A 73 8.78 -0.81 -13.19
C ILE A 73 7.65 0.14 -13.57
N ILE A 74 6.43 -0.15 -13.11
CA ILE A 74 5.26 0.73 -13.27
C ILE A 74 4.61 0.94 -11.89
N PRO A 75 5.06 1.91 -11.11
CA PRO A 75 4.39 2.31 -9.87
C PRO A 75 3.12 3.12 -10.17
N LEU A 76 1.95 2.58 -9.74
CA LEU A 76 0.65 3.24 -9.85
C LEU A 76 0.20 3.77 -8.48
N CYS A 77 -0.10 5.06 -8.38
CA CYS A 77 -0.61 5.69 -7.15
C CYS A 77 0.19 5.34 -5.90
N GLY A 78 1.51 5.55 -5.93
CA GLY A 78 2.44 5.29 -4.83
C GLY A 78 3.70 6.14 -4.91
N THR A 79 4.52 6.11 -3.86
CA THR A 79 5.77 6.88 -3.73
C THR A 79 6.91 5.99 -3.30
N ALA A 80 8.14 6.38 -3.60
CA ALA A 80 9.36 5.68 -3.16
C ALA A 80 9.55 5.73 -1.63
N LYS A 81 8.93 6.71 -0.98
CA LYS A 81 8.97 6.90 0.46
C LYS A 81 7.62 7.37 0.98
N THR A 82 7.17 6.77 2.09
CA THR A 82 5.97 7.23 2.81
C THR A 82 6.18 8.64 3.35
N THR A 83 5.27 9.54 3.00
CA THR A 83 5.33 10.95 3.45
C THR A 83 4.94 11.07 4.91
N THR A 84 5.38 12.14 5.57
CA THR A 84 4.98 12.43 6.96
C THR A 84 3.47 12.57 7.10
N GLN A 85 2.81 13.22 6.14
CA GLN A 85 1.35 13.37 6.16
C GLN A 85 0.64 12.01 6.10
N ASN A 86 1.09 11.13 5.18
CA ASN A 86 0.53 9.79 5.06
C ASN A 86 0.80 8.96 6.33
N TRP A 87 2.02 9.05 6.87
CA TRP A 87 2.36 8.41 8.14
C TRP A 87 1.42 8.81 9.28
N ILE A 88 1.11 10.11 9.42
CA ILE A 88 0.18 10.63 10.45
C ILE A 88 -1.24 10.10 10.22
N THR A 89 -1.72 10.06 8.98
CA THR A 89 -3.05 9.51 8.64
C THR A 89 -3.15 8.04 9.05
N LEU A 90 -2.14 7.24 8.70
CA LEU A 90 -2.09 5.82 9.06
C LEU A 90 -2.03 5.62 10.58
N GLU A 91 -1.29 6.46 11.30
CA GLU A 91 -1.22 6.41 12.76
C GLU A 91 -2.60 6.67 13.39
N GLY A 92 -3.35 7.65 12.89
CA GLY A 92 -4.73 7.90 13.32
C GLY A 92 -5.65 6.69 13.08
N CYS A 93 -5.54 6.05 11.92
CA CYS A 93 -6.30 4.83 11.60
C CYS A 93 -5.92 3.65 12.52
N LYS A 94 -4.63 3.46 12.80
CA LYS A 94 -4.14 2.42 13.73
C LYS A 94 -4.68 2.64 15.14
N LEU A 95 -4.57 3.85 15.66
CA LEU A 95 -5.08 4.20 16.99
C LEU A 95 -6.59 4.01 17.08
N ALA A 96 -7.36 4.34 16.03
CA ALA A 96 -8.80 4.11 15.99
C ALA A 96 -9.14 2.61 16.15
N LEU A 97 -8.39 1.73 15.47
CA LEU A 97 -8.54 0.29 15.62
C LEU A 97 -8.15 -0.19 17.01
N GLN A 98 -6.98 0.23 17.50
CA GLN A 98 -6.41 -0.22 18.77
C GLN A 98 -7.17 0.29 19.99
N SER A 99 -8.02 1.33 19.85
CA SER A 99 -8.87 1.84 20.92
C SER A 99 -10.07 0.95 21.27
N ASP A 100 -10.36 -0.09 20.47
CA ASP A 100 -11.37 -1.08 20.83
C ASP A 100 -10.93 -1.88 22.05
N PHE A 101 -11.80 -1.94 23.06
CA PHE A 101 -11.55 -2.71 24.28
C PHE A 101 -11.21 -4.18 24.00
N ASN A 102 -11.84 -4.77 22.97
CA ASN A 102 -11.61 -6.17 22.60
C ASN A 102 -10.27 -6.40 21.88
N TYR A 103 -9.57 -5.33 21.45
CA TYR A 103 -8.26 -5.47 20.79
C TYR A 103 -7.19 -6.04 21.74
N ASN A 104 -7.27 -5.71 23.02
CA ASN A 104 -6.44 -6.29 24.09
C ASN A 104 -4.94 -6.39 23.70
N ASN A 105 -4.35 -5.31 23.21
CA ASN A 105 -2.96 -5.27 22.73
C ASN A 105 -2.62 -6.33 21.66
N GLY A 106 -3.61 -6.77 20.90
CA GLY A 106 -3.46 -7.78 19.85
C GLY A 106 -3.71 -9.22 20.28
N ASP A 107 -3.84 -9.49 21.58
CA ASP A 107 -4.18 -10.82 22.12
C ASP A 107 -5.70 -10.96 22.35
N TYR A 108 -6.49 -10.82 21.27
CA TYR A 108 -7.95 -10.94 21.34
C TYR A 108 -8.43 -12.35 21.04
N SER A 109 -9.47 -12.78 21.73
CA SER A 109 -10.18 -14.04 21.49
C SER A 109 -11.33 -13.92 20.48
N SER A 110 -11.77 -12.69 20.22
CA SER A 110 -12.77 -12.34 19.21
C SER A 110 -12.38 -11.03 18.51
N PRO A 111 -12.66 -10.87 17.21
CA PRO A 111 -12.23 -9.69 16.46
C PRO A 111 -12.69 -8.38 17.11
N PRO A 112 -11.85 -7.33 17.16
CA PRO A 112 -12.21 -6.00 17.67
C PRO A 112 -13.08 -5.26 16.66
N LYS A 113 -14.34 -5.65 16.52
CA LYS A 113 -15.27 -5.19 15.47
C LYS A 113 -15.50 -3.69 15.47
N LYS A 114 -15.57 -3.04 16.65
CA LYS A 114 -15.74 -1.58 16.74
C LYS A 114 -14.50 -0.86 16.26
N GLY A 115 -13.32 -1.36 16.61
CA GLY A 115 -12.05 -0.82 16.16
C GLY A 115 -11.84 -0.99 14.66
N LEU A 116 -12.15 -2.16 14.09
CA LEU A 116 -12.12 -2.40 12.65
C LEU A 116 -13.09 -1.47 11.90
N LYS A 117 -14.31 -1.25 12.44
CA LYS A 117 -15.25 -0.29 11.87
C LYS A 117 -14.73 1.15 11.97
N ALA A 118 -14.15 1.56 13.08
CA ALA A 118 -13.56 2.88 13.25
C ALA A 118 -12.39 3.09 12.27
N PHE A 119 -11.53 2.09 12.11
CA PHE A 119 -10.48 2.08 11.08
C PHE A 119 -11.08 2.27 9.68
N SER A 120 -12.05 1.43 9.31
CA SER A 120 -12.73 1.45 8.01
C SER A 120 -13.23 2.87 7.68
N ARG A 121 -13.98 3.49 8.57
CA ARG A 121 -14.57 4.83 8.37
C ARG A 121 -13.50 5.93 8.22
N ASN A 122 -12.43 5.89 9.02
CA ASN A 122 -11.33 6.83 8.89
C ASN A 122 -10.56 6.63 7.58
N TYR A 123 -10.19 5.40 7.26
CA TYR A 123 -9.40 5.10 6.06
C TYR A 123 -10.19 5.37 4.77
N THR A 124 -11.46 4.99 4.72
CA THR A 124 -12.34 5.22 3.57
C THR A 124 -12.40 6.70 3.19
N SER A 125 -12.35 7.63 4.15
CA SER A 125 -12.36 9.07 3.87
C SER A 125 -11.17 9.58 3.03
N THR A 126 -10.13 8.78 2.87
CA THR A 126 -8.91 9.12 2.12
C THR A 126 -8.88 8.54 0.69
N LEU A 127 -9.87 7.72 0.30
CA LEU A 127 -9.86 7.01 -0.97
C LEU A 127 -10.18 7.90 -2.17
N PHE A 128 -11.11 8.83 -1.99
CA PHE A 128 -11.44 9.86 -2.98
C PHE A 128 -10.96 11.22 -2.49
N ASP A 129 -10.83 12.18 -3.39
CA ASP A 129 -10.71 13.57 -3.01
C ASP A 129 -12.07 14.14 -2.61
N LYS A 130 -12.07 15.39 -2.14
CA LYS A 130 -13.28 16.06 -1.70
C LYS A 130 -14.32 16.17 -2.82
N GLU A 131 -13.90 16.57 -4.03
CA GLU A 131 -14.80 16.73 -5.16
C GLU A 131 -15.40 15.40 -5.60
N GLY A 132 -14.60 14.32 -5.60
CA GLY A 132 -15.08 12.98 -5.93
C GLY A 132 -16.18 12.49 -4.98
N TYR A 133 -16.07 12.77 -3.69
CA TYR A 133 -17.14 12.48 -2.72
C TYR A 133 -18.37 13.36 -2.93
N GLU A 134 -18.21 14.67 -3.13
CA GLU A 134 -19.32 15.61 -3.35
C GLU A 134 -20.10 15.31 -4.65
N GLU A 135 -19.42 14.81 -5.67
CA GLU A 135 -20.03 14.36 -6.92
C GLU A 135 -20.63 12.94 -6.85
N GLY A 136 -20.51 12.26 -5.73
CA GLY A 136 -21.05 10.93 -5.53
C GLY A 136 -20.33 9.81 -6.27
N LEU A 137 -19.06 10.00 -6.69
CA LEU A 137 -18.32 8.99 -7.46
C LEU A 137 -18.13 7.68 -6.69
N HIS A 138 -18.10 7.72 -5.35
CA HIS A 138 -18.05 6.54 -4.49
C HIS A 138 -19.28 5.65 -4.64
N LEU A 139 -20.42 6.21 -5.05
CA LEU A 139 -21.65 5.45 -5.28
C LEU A 139 -21.63 4.64 -6.57
N ASN A 140 -20.71 4.97 -7.49
CA ASN A 140 -20.57 4.30 -8.79
C ASN A 140 -19.53 3.19 -8.80
N LEU A 141 -18.95 2.84 -7.65
CA LEU A 141 -17.99 1.75 -7.57
C LEU A 141 -18.69 0.39 -7.68
N PHE A 142 -18.02 -0.57 -8.31
CA PHE A 142 -18.52 -1.94 -8.52
C PHE A 142 -19.89 -1.94 -9.24
N ASP A 143 -20.89 -2.57 -8.62
CA ASP A 143 -22.27 -2.62 -9.15
C ASP A 143 -23.14 -1.41 -8.72
N GLY A 144 -22.51 -0.44 -8.05
CA GLY A 144 -23.16 0.75 -7.53
C GLY A 144 -23.70 0.59 -6.11
N PHE A 145 -23.89 1.73 -5.43
CA PHE A 145 -24.46 1.82 -4.09
C PHE A 145 -25.66 2.77 -4.09
N GLU A 146 -26.68 2.45 -3.31
CA GLU A 146 -27.90 3.26 -3.21
C GLU A 146 -27.64 4.63 -2.57
N ASP A 147 -26.80 4.65 -1.53
CA ASP A 147 -26.41 5.83 -0.77
C ASP A 147 -25.03 5.68 -0.11
N THR A 148 -24.56 6.74 0.52
CA THR A 148 -23.27 6.76 1.24
C THR A 148 -23.23 5.73 2.37
N GLU A 149 -24.34 5.46 3.07
CA GLU A 149 -24.33 4.48 4.17
C GLU A 149 -24.19 3.04 3.65
N SER A 150 -24.79 2.70 2.51
CA SER A 150 -24.62 1.39 1.87
C SER A 150 -23.17 1.19 1.40
N TYR A 151 -22.54 2.22 0.83
CA TYR A 151 -21.10 2.22 0.51
C TYR A 151 -20.23 2.01 1.76
N LEU A 152 -20.49 2.76 2.81
CA LEU A 152 -19.74 2.64 4.06
C LEU A 152 -19.93 1.27 4.73
N ASN A 153 -21.14 0.68 4.66
CA ASN A 153 -21.38 -0.66 5.18
C ASN A 153 -20.64 -1.74 4.38
N PHE A 154 -20.49 -1.54 3.06
CA PHE A 154 -19.63 -2.39 2.24
C PHE A 154 -18.16 -2.30 2.70
N MET A 155 -17.64 -1.09 2.89
CA MET A 155 -16.26 -0.87 3.36
C MET A 155 -16.05 -1.43 4.77
N ASP A 156 -17.04 -1.27 5.67
CA ASP A 156 -17.01 -1.86 7.02
C ASP A 156 -16.96 -3.40 6.96
N SER A 157 -17.70 -4.01 6.03
CA SER A 157 -17.67 -5.46 5.82
C SER A 157 -16.34 -5.93 5.25
N PHE A 158 -15.78 -5.18 4.29
CA PHE A 158 -14.47 -5.47 3.69
C PHE A 158 -13.36 -5.44 4.74
N PHE A 159 -13.19 -4.34 5.48
CA PHE A 159 -12.16 -4.24 6.52
C PHE A 159 -12.46 -5.13 7.73
N GLY A 160 -13.75 -5.35 8.05
CA GLY A 160 -14.18 -6.24 9.11
C GLY A 160 -13.88 -7.72 8.86
N SER A 161 -13.59 -8.11 7.61
CA SER A 161 -13.17 -9.47 7.24
C SER A 161 -11.67 -9.73 7.42
N ILE A 162 -10.86 -8.65 7.61
CA ILE A 162 -9.41 -8.75 7.76
C ILE A 162 -9.09 -8.91 9.26
N ASP A 163 -8.13 -9.78 9.57
CA ASP A 163 -7.62 -9.87 10.93
C ASP A 163 -6.94 -8.56 11.36
N ALA A 164 -7.21 -8.11 12.58
CA ALA A 164 -6.73 -6.81 13.05
C ALA A 164 -5.19 -6.73 13.15
N ASN A 165 -4.52 -7.82 13.55
CA ASN A 165 -3.06 -7.85 13.59
C ASN A 165 -2.44 -7.90 12.19
N ASP A 166 -3.09 -8.58 11.24
CA ASP A 166 -2.67 -8.59 9.84
C ASP A 166 -2.75 -7.17 9.25
N LEU A 167 -3.87 -6.49 9.48
CA LEU A 167 -4.07 -5.11 9.04
C LEU A 167 -3.03 -4.16 9.64
N LEU A 168 -2.79 -4.23 10.94
CA LEU A 168 -1.76 -3.42 11.62
C LEU A 168 -0.35 -3.75 11.11
N GLY A 169 -0.06 -5.00 10.82
CA GLY A 169 1.19 -5.43 10.19
C GLY A 169 1.42 -4.77 8.83
N MET A 170 0.39 -4.75 7.97
CA MET A 170 0.45 -4.05 6.68
C MET A 170 0.65 -2.53 6.85
N LEU A 171 -0.07 -1.90 7.78
CA LEU A 171 0.07 -0.47 8.04
C LEU A 171 1.46 -0.11 8.57
N ASN A 172 2.05 -0.95 9.42
CA ASN A 172 3.42 -0.78 9.89
C ASN A 172 4.43 -0.87 8.73
N THR A 173 4.28 -1.86 7.84
CA THR A 173 5.09 -1.96 6.61
C THR A 173 4.98 -0.69 5.78
N TRP A 174 3.77 -0.18 5.58
CA TRP A 174 3.54 1.05 4.83
C TRP A 174 4.20 2.28 5.49
N GLN A 175 4.04 2.44 6.81
CA GLN A 175 4.67 3.55 7.54
C GLN A 175 6.20 3.52 7.48
N MET A 176 6.81 2.33 7.44
CA MET A 176 8.26 2.15 7.30
C MET A 176 8.76 2.31 5.86
N GLY A 177 7.88 2.45 4.88
CA GLY A 177 8.20 2.51 3.47
C GLY A 177 9.18 3.63 3.13
N ASP A 178 10.42 3.28 2.77
CA ASP A 178 11.47 4.18 2.29
C ASP A 178 12.54 3.33 1.57
N ILE A 179 12.67 3.49 0.26
CA ILE A 179 13.69 2.77 -0.53
C ILE A 179 15.14 3.07 -0.10
N GLY A 180 15.35 4.16 0.61
CA GLY A 180 16.67 4.50 1.17
C GLY A 180 17.02 3.75 2.46
N LYS A 181 16.10 2.95 3.02
CA LYS A 181 16.31 2.18 4.25
C LYS A 181 16.82 0.76 3.99
N HIS A 182 17.79 0.64 3.11
CA HIS A 182 18.52 -0.60 2.82
C HIS A 182 20.01 -0.36 3.00
N GLU A 183 20.76 -1.35 3.46
CA GLU A 183 22.22 -1.26 3.72
C GLU A 183 23.05 -0.81 2.51
N LYS A 184 22.55 -1.03 1.28
CA LYS A 184 23.19 -0.57 0.04
C LYS A 184 23.13 0.94 -0.17
N PHE A 185 22.26 1.67 0.54
CA PHE A 185 21.99 3.09 0.26
C PHE A 185 22.13 3.94 1.51
N ASN A 186 22.66 5.14 1.38
CA ASN A 186 22.75 6.09 2.47
C ASN A 186 21.43 6.88 2.68
N ASN A 187 20.63 7.00 1.63
CA ASN A 187 19.39 7.77 1.65
C ASN A 187 18.49 7.45 0.43
N THR A 188 17.26 7.96 0.44
CA THR A 188 16.26 7.78 -0.63
C THR A 188 16.76 8.30 -1.99
N LYS A 189 17.52 9.41 -2.01
CA LYS A 189 18.03 10.00 -3.27
C LYS A 189 19.02 9.06 -3.96
N GLU A 190 19.90 8.44 -3.20
CA GLU A 190 20.85 7.45 -3.74
C GLU A 190 20.14 6.21 -4.26
N ALA A 191 19.13 5.72 -3.52
CA ALA A 191 18.31 4.59 -3.96
C ALA A 191 17.53 4.89 -5.24
N LEU A 192 16.96 6.10 -5.40
CA LEU A 192 16.31 6.54 -6.64
C LEU A 192 17.31 6.57 -7.81
N ALA A 193 18.53 7.11 -7.60
CA ALA A 193 19.56 7.14 -8.62
C ALA A 193 20.05 5.74 -9.05
N ASN A 194 19.82 4.72 -8.22
CA ASN A 194 20.14 3.32 -8.52
C ASN A 194 19.06 2.59 -9.33
N ILE A 195 17.86 3.18 -9.50
CA ILE A 195 16.81 2.62 -10.36
C ILE A 195 17.18 2.90 -11.83
N ASN A 196 17.96 2.00 -12.42
CA ASN A 196 18.46 2.13 -13.79
C ASN A 196 17.53 1.52 -14.85
N CYS A 197 16.61 0.65 -14.47
CA CYS A 197 15.59 0.13 -15.39
C CYS A 197 14.61 1.22 -15.82
N PRO A 198 13.94 1.09 -16.98
CA PRO A 198 12.82 1.96 -17.36
C PRO A 198 11.76 2.04 -16.26
N ALA A 199 11.30 3.24 -15.94
CA ALA A 199 10.28 3.47 -14.93
C ALA A 199 9.17 4.38 -15.47
N LEU A 200 7.91 3.89 -15.46
CA LEU A 200 6.74 4.70 -15.78
C LEU A 200 5.94 4.94 -14.50
N VAL A 201 6.11 6.12 -13.92
CA VAL A 201 5.45 6.50 -12.65
C VAL A 201 4.10 7.15 -12.95
N MET A 202 3.02 6.55 -12.46
CA MET A 202 1.65 6.94 -12.80
C MET A 202 0.81 7.28 -11.55
N PRO A 203 0.97 8.47 -10.95
CA PRO A 203 0.12 8.91 -9.85
C PRO A 203 -1.25 9.41 -10.35
N SER A 204 -2.26 9.36 -9.48
CA SER A 204 -3.53 10.07 -9.70
C SER A 204 -3.39 11.55 -9.33
N SER A 205 -4.03 12.42 -10.10
CA SER A 205 -4.01 13.89 -9.89
C SER A 205 -4.65 14.29 -8.56
N THR A 206 -5.57 13.50 -8.04
CA THR A 206 -6.39 13.80 -6.85
C THR A 206 -6.16 12.84 -5.69
N ASP A 207 -5.11 11.99 -5.75
CA ASP A 207 -4.78 11.05 -4.67
C ASP A 207 -4.36 11.80 -3.38
N LEU A 208 -5.09 11.56 -2.30
CA LEU A 208 -4.81 12.15 -0.98
C LEU A 208 -3.70 11.41 -0.24
N SER A 209 -3.57 10.09 -0.48
CA SER A 209 -2.54 9.25 0.15
C SER A 209 -1.17 9.39 -0.53
N PHE A 210 -1.15 9.47 -1.87
CA PHE A 210 0.07 9.59 -2.67
C PHE A 210 -0.07 10.74 -3.70
N PRO A 211 -0.09 12.00 -3.25
CA PRO A 211 -0.25 13.15 -4.14
C PRO A 211 0.82 13.18 -5.25
N ALA A 212 0.39 13.39 -6.50
CA ALA A 212 1.26 13.39 -7.69
C ALA A 212 2.49 14.32 -7.57
N ARG A 213 2.35 15.42 -6.81
CA ARG A 213 3.48 16.34 -6.54
C ARG A 213 4.68 15.67 -5.88
N ASN A 214 4.46 14.57 -5.13
CA ASN A 214 5.54 13.85 -4.45
C ASN A 214 6.39 13.03 -5.44
N ASN A 215 5.80 12.57 -6.54
CA ASN A 215 6.52 11.82 -7.58
C ASN A 215 7.40 12.69 -8.48
N ILE A 216 7.15 14.01 -8.54
CA ILE A 216 7.96 14.93 -9.38
C ILE A 216 9.45 14.88 -9.03
N PRO A 217 9.87 15.06 -7.75
CA PRO A 217 11.28 14.93 -7.38
C PRO A 217 11.79 13.48 -7.47
N GLU A 218 10.94 12.48 -7.28
CA GLU A 218 11.32 11.07 -7.39
C GLU A 218 11.71 10.73 -8.83
N VAL A 219 10.88 11.08 -9.82
CA VAL A 219 11.17 10.87 -11.25
C VAL A 219 12.44 11.62 -11.67
N LYS A 220 12.63 12.86 -11.19
CA LYS A 220 13.87 13.61 -11.45
C LYS A 220 15.12 12.96 -10.85
N GLY A 221 14.97 12.14 -9.82
CA GLY A 221 16.05 11.43 -9.17
C GLY A 221 16.43 10.10 -9.85
N MET A 222 15.61 9.59 -10.76
CA MET A 222 15.84 8.35 -11.50
C MET A 222 16.40 8.62 -12.90
N PRO A 223 17.41 7.84 -13.36
CA PRO A 223 18.07 8.07 -14.66
C PRO A 223 17.15 7.85 -15.87
N ASN A 224 16.18 6.95 -15.78
CA ASN A 224 15.38 6.47 -16.91
C ASN A 224 13.90 6.37 -16.53
N ALA A 225 13.30 7.51 -16.11
CA ALA A 225 11.93 7.55 -15.63
C ALA A 225 11.07 8.60 -16.35
N GLU A 226 9.80 8.24 -16.55
CA GLU A 226 8.75 9.11 -17.07
C GLU A 226 7.64 9.25 -16.02
N LEU A 227 7.11 10.48 -15.86
CA LEU A 227 5.93 10.79 -15.05
C LEU A 227 4.71 10.93 -15.94
N LYS A 228 3.69 10.11 -15.74
CA LYS A 228 2.41 10.23 -16.43
C LYS A 228 1.26 10.30 -15.44
N VAL A 229 0.77 11.51 -15.17
CA VAL A 229 -0.31 11.73 -14.21
C VAL A 229 -1.64 11.24 -14.79
N ILE A 230 -2.38 10.42 -14.04
CA ILE A 230 -3.76 10.02 -14.35
C ILE A 230 -4.68 11.14 -13.90
N ASN A 231 -5.23 11.90 -14.85
CA ASN A 231 -6.14 13.02 -14.57
C ASN A 231 -7.55 12.49 -14.30
N THR A 232 -7.96 12.49 -13.04
CA THR A 232 -9.23 11.91 -12.60
C THR A 232 -9.66 12.48 -11.25
N LYS A 233 -10.94 12.32 -10.88
CA LYS A 233 -11.51 12.62 -9.56
C LYS A 233 -11.68 11.37 -8.69
N TYR A 234 -11.22 10.21 -9.15
CA TYR A 234 -11.32 8.94 -8.40
C TYR A 234 -10.27 8.80 -7.29
N GLY A 235 -9.50 9.85 -7.01
CA GLY A 235 -8.53 9.85 -5.91
C GLY A 235 -7.54 8.72 -6.00
N HIS A 236 -7.38 8.01 -4.90
CA HIS A 236 -6.49 6.84 -4.82
C HIS A 236 -6.96 5.67 -5.70
N LEU A 237 -8.28 5.52 -5.89
CA LEU A 237 -8.86 4.38 -6.62
C LEU A 237 -8.63 4.43 -8.14
N ALA A 238 -8.14 5.54 -8.68
CA ALA A 238 -7.74 5.66 -10.08
C ALA A 238 -6.70 4.63 -10.55
N GLY A 239 -5.97 4.01 -9.62
CA GLY A 239 -4.92 3.04 -9.92
C GLY A 239 -5.38 1.61 -10.13
N GLY A 240 -6.67 1.27 -9.97
CA GLY A 240 -7.04 -0.11 -10.22
C GLY A 240 -8.31 -0.69 -9.61
N MET A 241 -9.14 0.10 -8.93
CA MET A 241 -10.39 -0.44 -8.33
C MET A 241 -11.67 0.11 -8.98
N SER A 242 -11.57 0.93 -10.04
CA SER A 242 -12.73 1.43 -10.78
C SER A 242 -13.01 0.51 -11.97
N THR A 243 -14.24 0.02 -12.09
CA THR A 243 -14.71 -0.75 -13.25
C THR A 243 -15.13 0.12 -14.43
N THR A 244 -15.16 1.44 -14.24
CA THR A 244 -15.42 2.45 -15.28
C THR A 244 -14.24 3.39 -15.41
N LEU A 245 -13.46 3.19 -16.45
CA LEU A 245 -12.54 4.19 -16.99
C LEU A 245 -13.28 5.07 -17.98
#